data_b2285df105537b8bb3002e0124f8f493
#
_entry.id   b2285df105537b8bb3002e0124f8f493
#
_cell.length_a   1.000
_cell.length_b   1.000
_cell.length_c   1.000
_cell.angle_alpha   90.00
_cell.angle_beta   90.00
_cell.angle_gamma   90.00
#
_symmetry.space_group_name_H-M   'P 1'
#
loop_
_entity.id
_entity.type
_entity.pdbx_description
1 polymer ?
#
loop_
_entity_poly.entity_id
_entity_poly.type
_entity_poly.pdbx_seq_one_letter_code
_entity_poly.pdbx_strand_id
1 'polypeptide(L)'
;TTLGLNYAGSYKVTRSMMENAKKNNPTLKYYIDLHRDSLTRDKTTLTVDGKSYAKILFIVGLENSNYQENLDFTNKISDLLNQKVKGLSKGIYKKEGPLVNGVYNQDFSNRVILIELGGNENTIDEVYRSLIVLGEVLDEVIKND
;
A
#
# COMPACT_ATOMS: atom_id res chain seq x y z
N THR A 1 13.37 14.30 5.26
CA THR A 1 11.94 14.56 5.17
C THR A 1 11.69 16.05 5.29
N THR A 2 10.87 16.62 4.42
CA THR A 2 10.62 18.07 4.27
C THR A 2 10.00 18.71 5.52
N LEU A 3 9.58 17.93 6.51
CA LEU A 3 8.93 18.41 7.74
C LEU A 3 9.73 18.11 9.02
N GLY A 4 10.95 17.56 8.94
CA GLY A 4 11.76 17.22 10.11
C GLY A 4 11.11 16.20 11.07
N LEU A 5 10.09 15.48 10.62
CA LEU A 5 9.37 14.49 11.43
C LEU A 5 10.16 13.19 11.49
N ASN A 6 10.24 12.60 12.68
CA ASN A 6 10.69 11.22 12.82
C ASN A 6 9.61 10.26 12.30
N TYR A 7 9.96 8.99 12.11
CA TYR A 7 9.08 7.95 11.59
C TYR A 7 7.72 7.86 12.34
N ALA A 8 7.75 7.92 13.67
CA ALA A 8 6.52 7.89 14.49
C ALA A 8 5.67 9.15 14.34
N GLY A 9 6.29 10.31 14.13
CA GLY A 9 5.59 11.58 13.91
C GLY A 9 4.86 11.64 12.57
N SER A 10 5.36 10.95 11.53
CA SER A 10 4.73 10.93 10.21
C SER A 10 3.33 10.30 10.26
N TYR A 11 3.15 9.22 11.00
CA TYR A 11 1.83 8.57 11.14
C TYR A 11 0.79 9.43 11.85
N LYS A 12 1.20 10.28 12.82
CA LYS A 12 0.28 11.23 13.46
C LYS A 12 -0.21 12.30 12.48
N VAL A 13 0.68 12.80 11.64
CA VAL A 13 0.32 13.78 10.61
C VAL A 13 -0.63 13.15 9.58
N THR A 14 -0.29 11.97 9.07
CA THR A 14 -1.15 11.23 8.14
C THR A 14 -2.52 10.95 8.74
N ARG A 15 -2.59 10.56 10.03
CA ARG A 15 -3.87 10.36 10.73
C ARG A 15 -4.73 11.62 10.71
N SER A 16 -4.17 12.77 11.06
CA SER A 16 -4.89 14.04 11.03
C SER A 16 -5.35 14.43 9.61
N MET A 17 -4.56 14.11 8.59
CA MET A 17 -4.97 14.32 7.19
C MET A 17 -6.16 13.43 6.81
N MET A 18 -6.16 12.15 7.21
CA MET A 18 -7.26 11.21 6.97
C MET A 18 -8.54 11.67 7.68
N GLU A 19 -8.44 12.09 8.93
CA GLU A 19 -9.58 12.63 9.71
C GLU A 19 -10.18 13.87 9.06
N ASN A 20 -9.35 14.82 8.62
CA ASN A 20 -9.80 16.00 7.90
C ASN A 20 -10.42 15.66 6.55
N ALA A 21 -9.83 14.73 5.79
CA ALA A 21 -10.39 14.26 4.52
C ALA A 21 -11.77 13.63 4.72
N LYS A 22 -11.93 12.77 5.75
CA LYS A 22 -13.19 12.15 6.10
C LYS A 22 -14.23 13.15 6.54
N LYS A 23 -13.84 14.16 7.34
CA LYS A 23 -14.74 15.24 7.80
C LYS A 23 -15.28 16.03 6.61
N ASN A 24 -14.43 16.36 5.64
CA ASN A 24 -14.81 17.14 4.46
C ASN A 24 -15.56 16.30 3.41
N ASN A 25 -15.35 14.98 3.41
CA ASN A 25 -15.96 14.04 2.49
C ASN A 25 -16.46 12.81 3.28
N PRO A 26 -17.63 12.86 3.91
CA PRO A 26 -18.13 11.80 4.78
C PRO A 26 -18.30 10.43 4.11
N THR A 27 -18.41 10.39 2.79
CA THR A 27 -18.53 9.17 1.99
C THR A 27 -17.22 8.46 1.70
N LEU A 28 -16.04 9.06 2.02
CA LEU A 28 -14.76 8.39 1.86
C LEU A 28 -14.69 7.10 2.67
N LYS A 29 -14.33 6.01 2.00
CA LYS A 29 -14.15 4.67 2.58
C LYS A 29 -12.72 4.17 2.46
N TYR A 30 -12.05 4.45 1.33
CA TYR A 30 -10.78 3.87 0.91
C TYR A 30 -9.66 4.87 1.11
N TYR A 31 -8.56 4.40 1.69
CA TYR A 31 -7.38 5.22 1.96
C TYR A 31 -6.13 4.45 1.53
N ILE A 32 -5.29 5.08 0.76
CA ILE A 32 -4.06 4.48 0.26
C ILE A 32 -2.88 5.27 0.82
N ASP A 33 -2.07 4.62 1.65
CA ASP A 33 -0.79 5.14 2.13
C ASP A 33 0.31 4.61 1.23
N LEU A 34 0.87 5.50 0.40
CA LEU A 34 1.78 5.12 -0.67
C LEU A 34 3.23 5.46 -0.30
N HIS A 35 4.05 4.44 -0.19
CA HIS A 35 5.46 4.49 0.13
C HIS A 35 6.34 3.96 -1.00
N ARG A 36 7.66 4.08 -0.82
CA ARG A 36 8.68 3.41 -1.63
C ARG A 36 9.61 2.62 -0.73
N ASP A 37 9.89 1.37 -1.15
CA ASP A 37 10.81 0.48 -0.48
C ASP A 37 12.26 1.03 -0.54
N SER A 38 13.06 0.71 0.45
CA SER A 38 14.50 1.00 0.48
C SER A 38 15.36 -0.13 -0.13
N LEU A 39 14.73 -1.21 -0.57
CA LEU A 39 15.42 -2.35 -1.18
C LEU A 39 15.99 -2.01 -2.56
N THR A 40 17.00 -2.77 -2.94
CA THR A 40 17.69 -2.64 -4.24
C THR A 40 16.78 -3.00 -5.42
N ARG A 41 17.18 -2.57 -6.61
CA ARG A 41 16.43 -2.73 -7.85
C ARG A 41 16.05 -4.19 -8.15
N ASP A 42 16.94 -5.15 -7.91
CA ASP A 42 16.67 -6.58 -8.13
C ASP A 42 15.51 -7.13 -7.27
N LYS A 43 15.26 -6.54 -6.11
CA LYS A 43 14.16 -6.90 -5.21
C LYS A 43 12.86 -6.19 -5.54
N THR A 44 12.94 -5.03 -6.21
CA THR A 44 11.80 -4.12 -6.39
C THR A 44 11.35 -3.99 -7.84
N THR A 45 12.02 -4.69 -8.79
CA THR A 45 11.69 -4.64 -10.23
C THR A 45 11.25 -6.01 -10.72
N LEU A 46 10.26 -6.03 -11.59
CA LEU A 46 9.80 -7.18 -12.35
C LEU A 46 9.91 -6.86 -13.84
N THR A 47 10.37 -7.82 -14.65
CA THR A 47 10.32 -7.71 -16.12
C THR A 47 9.44 -8.81 -16.68
N VAL A 48 8.42 -8.43 -17.42
CA VAL A 48 7.48 -9.32 -18.12
C VAL A 48 7.32 -8.83 -19.55
N ASP A 49 7.48 -9.71 -20.51
CA ASP A 49 7.32 -9.41 -21.95
C ASP A 49 8.11 -8.17 -22.40
N GLY A 50 9.34 -8.05 -21.91
CA GLY A 50 10.24 -6.93 -22.24
C GLY A 50 9.89 -5.60 -21.56
N LYS A 51 8.88 -5.55 -20.71
CA LYS A 51 8.48 -4.35 -19.95
C LYS A 51 8.85 -4.52 -18.48
N SER A 52 9.47 -3.50 -17.90
CA SER A 52 9.82 -3.47 -16.49
C SER A 52 8.74 -2.74 -15.68
N TYR A 53 8.42 -3.30 -14.52
CA TYR A 53 7.43 -2.82 -13.56
C TYR A 53 8.06 -2.64 -12.18
N ALA A 54 7.62 -1.65 -11.43
CA ALA A 54 7.90 -1.55 -10.01
C ALA A 54 7.03 -2.56 -9.25
N LYS A 55 7.65 -3.51 -8.50
CA LYS A 55 6.89 -4.47 -7.70
C LYS A 55 6.13 -3.78 -6.59
N ILE A 56 5.01 -4.36 -6.20
CA ILE A 56 4.13 -3.87 -5.15
C ILE A 56 4.21 -4.81 -3.94
N LEU A 57 4.56 -4.26 -2.77
CA LEU A 57 4.50 -4.96 -1.49
C LEU A 57 3.45 -4.28 -0.62
N PHE A 58 2.58 -5.06 -0.01
CA PHE A 58 1.62 -4.56 0.97
C PHE A 58 2.13 -4.75 2.39
N ILE A 59 1.79 -3.81 3.27
CA ILE A 59 2.07 -3.90 4.71
C ILE A 59 0.74 -3.95 5.46
N VAL A 60 0.57 -4.95 6.33
CA VAL A 60 -0.58 -5.03 7.24
C VAL A 60 -0.08 -5.14 8.67
N GLY A 61 -0.54 -4.21 9.51
CA GLY A 61 -0.29 -4.22 10.95
C GLY A 61 -1.28 -5.13 11.67
N LEU A 62 -0.77 -6.07 12.46
CA LEU A 62 -1.60 -7.07 13.17
C LEU A 62 -2.05 -6.61 14.55
N GLU A 63 -1.67 -5.41 14.99
CA GLU A 63 -1.95 -4.90 16.34
C GLU A 63 -3.20 -4.01 16.41
N ASN A 64 -3.99 -3.92 15.34
CA ASN A 64 -5.30 -3.29 15.40
C ASN A 64 -6.42 -4.35 15.50
N SER A 65 -7.53 -4.01 16.14
CA SER A 65 -8.65 -4.94 16.38
C SER A 65 -9.32 -5.43 15.09
N ASN A 66 -9.19 -4.68 13.99
CA ASN A 66 -9.83 -4.95 12.71
C ASN A 66 -8.85 -5.44 11.64
N TYR A 67 -7.64 -5.87 12.05
CA TYR A 67 -6.58 -6.25 11.10
C TYR A 67 -7.01 -7.33 10.10
N GLN A 68 -7.90 -8.23 10.51
CA GLN A 68 -8.34 -9.31 9.62
C GLN A 68 -9.08 -8.76 8.39
N GLU A 69 -9.94 -7.76 8.57
CA GLU A 69 -10.66 -7.15 7.46
C GLU A 69 -9.73 -6.37 6.51
N ASN A 70 -8.73 -5.65 7.08
CA ASN A 70 -7.68 -5.03 6.26
C ASN A 70 -6.86 -6.07 5.49
N LEU A 71 -6.54 -7.19 6.14
CA LEU A 71 -5.79 -8.29 5.54
C LEU A 71 -6.56 -8.94 4.40
N ASP A 72 -7.84 -9.25 4.58
CA ASP A 72 -8.68 -9.88 3.57
C ASP A 72 -8.87 -8.96 2.36
N PHE A 73 -9.11 -7.67 2.60
CA PHE A 73 -9.20 -6.66 1.55
C PHE A 73 -7.89 -6.55 0.76
N THR A 74 -6.76 -6.52 1.47
CA THR A 74 -5.42 -6.43 0.86
C THR A 74 -5.06 -7.69 0.08
N ASN A 75 -5.41 -8.89 0.59
CA ASN A 75 -5.21 -10.16 -0.12
C ASN A 75 -5.93 -10.15 -1.47
N LYS A 76 -7.20 -9.73 -1.49
CA LYS A 76 -7.99 -9.65 -2.73
C LYS A 76 -7.29 -8.78 -3.79
N ILE A 77 -6.75 -7.63 -3.39
CA ILE A 77 -6.01 -6.74 -4.30
C ILE A 77 -4.71 -7.41 -4.77
N SER A 78 -3.94 -8.00 -3.86
CA SER A 78 -2.68 -8.69 -4.17
C SER A 78 -2.86 -9.82 -5.16
N ASP A 79 -3.90 -10.64 -4.98
CA ASP A 79 -4.20 -11.78 -5.85
C ASP A 79 -4.61 -11.31 -7.25
N LEU A 80 -5.46 -10.30 -7.36
CA LEU A 80 -5.87 -9.73 -8.64
C LEU A 80 -4.70 -9.06 -9.39
N LEU A 81 -3.77 -8.39 -8.68
CA LEU A 81 -2.55 -7.87 -9.30
C LEU A 81 -1.74 -9.00 -9.96
N ASN A 82 -1.57 -10.13 -9.26
CA ASN A 82 -0.82 -11.28 -9.78
C ASN A 82 -1.57 -12.05 -10.86
N GLN A 83 -2.90 -11.97 -10.91
CA GLN A 83 -3.69 -12.47 -12.03
C GLN A 83 -3.49 -11.62 -13.29
N LYS A 84 -3.45 -10.29 -13.15
CA LYS A 84 -3.22 -9.36 -14.29
C LYS A 84 -1.76 -9.39 -14.78
N VAL A 85 -0.82 -9.30 -13.85
CA VAL A 85 0.63 -9.34 -14.15
C VAL A 85 1.31 -10.24 -13.13
N LYS A 86 1.63 -11.47 -13.53
CA LYS A 86 2.23 -12.48 -12.64
C LYS A 86 3.53 -11.98 -12.00
N GLY A 87 3.57 -11.95 -10.68
CA GLY A 87 4.72 -11.51 -9.90
C GLY A 87 4.78 -10.01 -9.64
N LEU A 88 3.76 -9.22 -10.03
CA LEU A 88 3.70 -7.78 -9.77
C LEU A 88 3.53 -7.51 -8.27
N SER A 89 2.64 -8.24 -7.59
CA SER A 89 2.57 -8.21 -6.13
C SER A 89 3.59 -9.15 -5.51
N LYS A 90 4.37 -8.62 -4.57
CA LYS A 90 5.26 -9.39 -3.67
C LYS A 90 4.50 -10.06 -2.52
N GLY A 91 3.19 -9.85 -2.45
CA GLY A 91 2.34 -10.30 -1.36
C GLY A 91 2.24 -9.30 -0.22
N ILE A 92 1.96 -9.82 0.98
CA ILE A 92 1.70 -9.00 2.17
C ILE A 92 2.75 -9.29 3.23
N TYR A 93 3.37 -8.23 3.74
CA TYR A 93 4.25 -8.29 4.90
C TYR A 93 3.44 -7.91 6.16
N LYS A 94 3.20 -8.90 7.01
CA LYS A 94 2.49 -8.75 8.27
C LYS A 94 3.45 -8.22 9.34
N LYS A 95 3.06 -7.19 10.06
CA LYS A 95 3.89 -6.49 11.04
C LYS A 95 3.25 -6.51 12.43
N GLU A 96 3.99 -7.05 13.39
CA GLU A 96 3.65 -7.06 14.82
C GLU A 96 4.92 -7.10 15.68
N GLY A 97 4.78 -6.80 16.96
CA GLY A 97 5.85 -6.94 17.96
C GLY A 97 6.69 -5.68 18.19
N PRO A 98 7.71 -5.78 19.03
CA PRO A 98 8.51 -4.64 19.43
C PRO A 98 9.26 -4.02 18.24
N LEU A 99 9.40 -2.69 18.25
CA LEU A 99 10.12 -1.89 17.27
C LEU A 99 9.41 -1.70 15.91
N VAL A 100 8.16 -2.16 15.76
CA VAL A 100 7.32 -1.82 14.62
C VAL A 100 6.11 -0.99 15.05
N ASN A 101 5.47 -0.30 14.12
CA ASN A 101 4.25 0.45 14.43
C ASN A 101 3.07 -0.50 14.75
N GLY A 102 2.98 -1.63 14.05
CA GLY A 102 1.94 -2.65 14.25
C GLY A 102 0.52 -2.27 13.85
N VAL A 103 0.22 -0.98 13.66
CA VAL A 103 -1.13 -0.45 13.36
C VAL A 103 -1.19 0.28 12.01
N TYR A 104 -0.21 1.15 11.72
CA TYR A 104 -0.09 1.90 10.44
C TYR A 104 -1.34 2.69 10.04
N ASN A 105 -2.04 3.29 11.00
CA ASN A 105 -3.34 3.94 10.81
C ASN A 105 -4.45 3.03 10.22
N GLN A 106 -4.24 1.72 10.13
CA GLN A 106 -5.22 0.78 9.59
C GLN A 106 -6.41 0.54 10.53
N ASP A 107 -6.30 0.98 11.77
CA ASP A 107 -7.40 1.08 12.73
C ASP A 107 -8.43 2.16 12.36
N PHE A 108 -8.08 3.09 11.47
CA PHE A 108 -8.97 4.17 11.04
C PHE A 108 -10.12 3.67 10.16
N SER A 109 -9.85 2.70 9.32
CA SER A 109 -10.84 2.04 8.45
C SER A 109 -10.30 0.69 7.99
N ASN A 110 -11.18 -0.31 7.88
CA ASN A 110 -10.87 -1.61 7.28
C ASN A 110 -10.61 -1.55 5.76
N ARG A 111 -10.57 -0.35 5.19
CA ARG A 111 -10.20 -0.06 3.80
C ARG A 111 -8.98 0.87 3.71
N VAL A 112 -8.13 0.86 4.74
CA VAL A 112 -6.80 1.48 4.70
C VAL A 112 -5.79 0.44 4.23
N ILE A 113 -5.06 0.74 3.16
CA ILE A 113 -3.96 -0.09 2.66
C ILE A 113 -2.66 0.71 2.65
N LEU A 114 -1.57 0.09 3.08
CA LEU A 114 -0.22 0.62 2.96
C LEU A 114 0.52 -0.15 1.88
N ILE A 115 1.09 0.57 0.94
CA ILE A 115 1.76 0.04 -0.25
C ILE A 115 3.18 0.55 -0.33
N GLU A 116 4.14 -0.36 -0.46
CA GLU A 116 5.49 -0.07 -0.95
C GLU A 116 5.52 -0.30 -2.46
N LEU A 117 5.55 0.79 -3.24
CA LEU A 117 5.52 0.75 -4.70
C LEU A 117 6.93 0.91 -5.28
N GLY A 118 7.56 -0.22 -5.58
CA GLY A 118 8.95 -0.25 -6.00
C GLY A 118 9.91 0.28 -4.94
N GLY A 119 11.16 0.48 -5.33
CA GLY A 119 12.22 1.04 -4.49
C GLY A 119 12.80 2.33 -5.07
N ASN A 120 13.78 2.89 -4.37
CA ASN A 120 14.44 4.14 -4.75
C ASN A 120 15.08 4.11 -6.15
N GLU A 121 15.45 2.92 -6.63
CA GLU A 121 16.12 2.72 -7.92
C GLU A 121 15.16 2.47 -9.09
N ASN A 122 13.85 2.37 -8.82
CA ASN A 122 12.86 2.24 -9.89
C ASN A 122 12.67 3.55 -10.64
N THR A 123 12.58 3.46 -11.96
CA THR A 123 12.25 4.61 -12.81
C THR A 123 10.80 5.03 -12.67
N ILE A 124 10.50 6.27 -13.05
CA ILE A 124 9.12 6.77 -13.04
C ILE A 124 8.21 5.96 -13.98
N ASP A 125 8.75 5.50 -15.11
CA ASP A 125 7.99 4.71 -16.09
C ASP A 125 7.62 3.33 -15.53
N GLU A 126 8.49 2.69 -14.73
CA GLU A 126 8.20 1.43 -14.05
C GLU A 126 7.11 1.60 -12.99
N VAL A 127 7.22 2.66 -12.20
CA VAL A 127 6.22 3.03 -11.20
C VAL A 127 4.88 3.31 -11.87
N TYR A 128 4.87 4.09 -12.94
CA TYR A 128 3.65 4.47 -13.67
C TYR A 128 2.96 3.25 -14.27
N ARG A 129 3.71 2.32 -14.89
CA ARG A 129 3.14 1.07 -15.42
C ARG A 129 2.45 0.24 -14.32
N SER A 130 3.05 0.17 -13.15
CA SER A 130 2.46 -0.56 -12.01
C SER A 130 1.24 0.14 -11.44
N LEU A 131 1.24 1.48 -11.42
CA LEU A 131 0.08 2.29 -10.99
C LEU A 131 -1.13 2.10 -11.91
N ILE A 132 -0.93 1.95 -13.22
CA ILE A 132 -2.03 1.67 -14.16
C ILE A 132 -2.69 0.34 -13.78
N VAL A 133 -1.93 -0.72 -13.58
CA VAL A 133 -2.45 -2.05 -13.20
C VAL A 133 -3.13 -2.00 -11.83
N LEU A 134 -2.51 -1.30 -10.86
CA LEU A 134 -3.10 -1.11 -9.53
C LEU A 134 -4.42 -0.37 -9.61
N GLY A 135 -4.50 0.69 -10.43
CA GLY A 135 -5.73 1.46 -10.62
C GLY A 135 -6.88 0.62 -11.18
N GLU A 136 -6.60 -0.23 -12.18
CA GLU A 136 -7.58 -1.16 -12.72
C GLU A 136 -8.08 -2.17 -11.67
N VAL A 137 -7.17 -2.73 -10.86
CA VAL A 137 -7.51 -3.66 -9.78
C VAL A 137 -8.33 -2.99 -8.69
N LEU A 138 -7.96 -1.76 -8.29
CA LEU A 138 -8.72 -1.01 -7.29
C LEU A 138 -10.13 -0.68 -7.79
N ASP A 139 -10.28 -0.26 -9.05
CA ASP A 139 -11.60 -0.02 -9.64
C ASP A 139 -12.49 -1.28 -9.61
N GLU A 140 -11.91 -2.43 -9.97
CA GLU A 140 -12.60 -3.72 -9.93
C GLU A 140 -13.01 -4.12 -8.51
N VAL A 141 -12.09 -3.99 -7.53
CA VAL A 141 -12.36 -4.37 -6.14
C VAL A 141 -13.39 -3.44 -5.50
N ILE A 142 -13.27 -2.12 -5.71
CA ILE A 142 -14.16 -1.11 -5.12
C ILE A 142 -15.59 -1.25 -5.65
N LYS A 143 -15.76 -1.58 -6.93
CA LYS A 143 -17.08 -1.80 -7.52
C LYS A 143 -17.80 -3.03 -6.96
N ASN A 144 -17.06 -3.98 -6.41
CA ASN A 144 -17.57 -5.24 -5.88
C ASN A 144 -17.48 -5.34 -4.34
N ASP A 145 -17.14 -4.24 -3.62
CA ASP A 145 -17.08 -4.13 -2.17
C ASP A 145 -18.37 -3.48 -1.61
#